data_c1328563320c14ce09267c73d76d7ccf
#
_entry.id   c1328563320c14ce09267c73d76d7ccf
#
_cell.length_a   1.000
_cell.length_b   1.000
_cell.length_c   1.000
_cell.angle_alpha   90.00
_cell.angle_beta   90.00
_cell.angle_gamma   90.00
#
_symmetry.space_group_name_H-M   'P 1'
#
loop_
_entity.id
_entity.type
_entity.pdbx_description
1 polymer ?
#
loop_
_entity_poly.entity_id
_entity_poly.type
_entity_poly.pdbx_seq_one_letter_code
_entity_poly.pdbx_strand_id
1 'polypeptide(L)'
;MFKKKKNENNKTQNINDKIKEQKNVLMDEGEKKERKIMKRIALVCALVAVVGGSFYGGMSYGRLLPASHRYYSNSQVYATVGDTDITGKDIKSVMEPIFYSNGLQKLTDSQISTYESTMLEYLVNIEVLYKEAKDSNVEVTDDQVNENYETTISNINSQYNLSEEEYFKKFNLTEEKLKQRIKKELMGAKYLEEYSNVSEDEARNYFEKNKNDYKQIRASHILISNYDSNNKEVSDDKKEENKKTAEEVLKLALDGEDFATLAKEYSDDSSASKGGDLGYFTQDEMVSAFSKAAFSLKTGEIYNKVVETSSGYHIIKKTGEKDQDFDDVKDDLIKTLESTKQNTLMQDLYTKYDVQIKNQ
;
A
#
# COMPACT_ATOMS: atom_id res chain seq x y z
N MET A 1 40.01 54.95 -13.14
CA MET A 1 39.77 53.75 -13.94
C MET A 1 39.86 52.45 -13.11
N PHE A 2 40.64 52.39 -12.05
CA PHE A 2 40.84 51.16 -11.24
C PHE A 2 39.69 50.79 -10.28
N LYS A 3 38.84 51.72 -9.85
CA LYS A 3 37.70 51.41 -8.93
C LYS A 3 36.51 50.76 -9.64
N LYS A 4 36.33 50.91 -10.94
CA LYS A 4 35.22 50.31 -11.70
C LYS A 4 35.46 48.82 -11.98
N LYS A 5 36.71 48.41 -12.28
CA LYS A 5 37.06 46.99 -12.51
C LYS A 5 36.96 46.12 -11.26
N LYS A 6 37.19 46.68 -10.04
CA LYS A 6 37.10 45.93 -8.78
C LYS A 6 35.65 45.62 -8.39
N ASN A 7 34.71 46.48 -8.81
CA ASN A 7 33.27 46.25 -8.54
C ASN A 7 32.63 45.27 -9.51
N GLU A 8 33.10 45.17 -10.75
CA GLU A 8 32.64 44.19 -11.73
C GLU A 8 33.12 42.78 -11.39
N ASN A 9 34.39 42.63 -10.98
CA ASN A 9 34.92 41.33 -10.53
C ASN A 9 34.23 40.81 -9.28
N ASN A 10 33.88 41.66 -8.31
CA ASN A 10 33.14 41.25 -7.12
C ASN A 10 31.67 40.83 -7.44
N LYS A 11 31.07 41.48 -8.45
CA LYS A 11 29.71 41.13 -8.89
C LYS A 11 29.68 39.79 -9.63
N THR A 12 30.66 39.51 -10.47
CA THR A 12 30.84 38.28 -11.22
C THR A 12 31.18 37.12 -10.29
N GLN A 13 32.00 37.36 -9.28
CA GLN A 13 32.32 36.32 -8.27
C GLN A 13 31.13 35.97 -7.42
N ASN A 14 30.30 36.92 -7.00
CA ASN A 14 29.06 36.71 -6.23
C ASN A 14 27.98 35.97 -7.05
N ILE A 15 27.95 36.21 -8.39
CA ILE A 15 27.04 35.45 -9.29
C ILE A 15 27.53 34.02 -9.44
N ASN A 16 28.81 33.78 -9.61
CA ASN A 16 29.39 32.45 -9.72
C ASN A 16 29.24 31.63 -8.42
N ASP A 17 29.40 32.29 -7.26
CA ASP A 17 29.17 31.63 -5.96
C ASP A 17 27.70 31.26 -5.75
N LYS A 18 26.76 32.12 -6.16
CA LYS A 18 25.29 31.78 -6.14
C LYS A 18 24.91 30.66 -7.11
N ILE A 19 25.53 30.66 -8.30
CA ILE A 19 25.32 29.57 -9.28
C ILE A 19 25.88 28.26 -8.75
N LYS A 20 27.02 28.30 -8.05
CA LYS A 20 27.63 27.12 -7.42
C LYS A 20 26.81 26.60 -6.23
N GLU A 21 26.25 27.52 -5.44
CA GLU A 21 25.35 27.21 -4.34
C GLU A 21 24.01 26.62 -4.82
N GLN A 22 23.41 27.20 -5.88
CA GLN A 22 22.22 26.65 -6.53
C GLN A 22 22.50 25.30 -7.19
N LYS A 23 23.68 25.11 -7.81
CA LYS A 23 24.06 23.80 -8.38
C LYS A 23 24.27 22.75 -7.30
N ASN A 24 24.83 23.11 -6.15
CA ASN A 24 24.97 22.20 -5.00
C ASN A 24 23.62 21.87 -4.35
N VAL A 25 22.68 22.82 -4.30
CA VAL A 25 21.30 22.58 -3.82
C VAL A 25 20.56 21.65 -4.77
N LEU A 26 20.68 21.85 -6.08
CA LEU A 26 20.08 20.99 -7.11
C LEU A 26 20.70 19.58 -7.14
N MET A 27 22.03 19.46 -6.91
CA MET A 27 22.69 18.16 -6.76
C MET A 27 22.28 17.46 -5.46
N ASP A 28 22.13 18.20 -4.34
CA ASP A 28 21.66 17.63 -3.07
C ASP A 28 20.18 17.20 -3.14
N GLU A 29 19.35 17.89 -3.90
CA GLU A 29 17.96 17.45 -4.18
C GLU A 29 17.92 16.24 -5.11
N GLY A 30 18.78 16.15 -6.10
CA GLY A 30 18.95 14.98 -6.97
C GLY A 30 19.40 13.75 -6.18
N GLU A 31 20.46 13.91 -5.37
CA GLU A 31 20.94 12.84 -4.48
C GLU A 31 19.90 12.42 -3.42
N LYS A 32 19.16 13.38 -2.86
CA LYS A 32 18.04 13.07 -1.94
C LYS A 32 16.91 12.33 -2.65
N LYS A 33 16.62 12.71 -3.90
CA LYS A 33 15.62 12.04 -4.74
C LYS A 33 16.10 10.62 -5.10
N GLU A 34 17.34 10.45 -5.52
CA GLU A 34 17.93 9.12 -5.77
C GLU A 34 17.98 8.26 -4.52
N ARG A 35 18.36 8.78 -3.35
CA ARG A 35 18.34 8.06 -2.06
C ARG A 35 16.91 7.69 -1.64
N LYS A 36 15.91 8.50 -1.99
CA LYS A 36 14.50 8.23 -1.72
C LYS A 36 13.96 7.15 -2.67
N ILE A 37 14.40 7.19 -3.93
CA ILE A 37 14.17 6.16 -4.96
C ILE A 37 14.80 4.83 -4.51
N MET A 38 16.07 4.84 -4.12
CA MET A 38 16.78 3.66 -3.64
C MET A 38 16.16 3.08 -2.36
N LYS A 39 15.64 3.92 -1.45
CA LYS A 39 14.90 3.44 -0.28
C LYS A 39 13.54 2.83 -0.65
N ARG A 40 12.85 3.33 -1.68
CA ARG A 40 11.59 2.76 -2.18
C ARG A 40 11.83 1.45 -2.93
N ILE A 41 12.90 1.37 -3.73
CA ILE A 41 13.34 0.14 -4.40
C ILE A 41 13.74 -0.91 -3.35
N ALA A 42 14.51 -0.53 -2.32
CA ALA A 42 14.80 -1.39 -1.18
C ALA A 42 13.53 -1.82 -0.42
N LEU A 43 12.47 -0.99 -0.43
CA LEU A 43 11.18 -1.32 0.17
C LEU A 43 10.39 -2.33 -0.68
N VAL A 44 10.47 -2.27 -2.01
CA VAL A 44 9.88 -3.28 -2.91
C VAL A 44 10.64 -4.61 -2.77
N CYS A 45 11.97 -4.57 -2.67
CA CYS A 45 12.77 -5.75 -2.32
C CYS A 45 12.56 -6.21 -0.87
N ALA A 46 12.26 -5.30 0.08
CA ALA A 46 11.96 -5.59 1.48
C ALA A 46 10.52 -6.06 1.72
N LEU A 47 9.57 -5.79 0.82
CA LEU A 47 8.23 -6.38 0.90
C LEU A 47 8.26 -7.91 0.79
N VAL A 48 9.24 -8.46 0.08
CA VAL A 48 9.53 -9.90 0.10
C VAL A 48 10.06 -10.35 1.48
N ALA A 49 10.75 -9.48 2.21
CA ALA A 49 11.21 -9.75 3.58
C ALA A 49 10.13 -9.53 4.65
N VAL A 50 9.16 -8.62 4.41
CA VAL A 50 8.11 -8.27 5.38
C VAL A 50 6.97 -9.28 5.44
N VAL A 51 6.71 -10.04 4.38
CA VAL A 51 5.78 -11.18 4.45
C VAL A 51 6.29 -12.28 5.41
N GLY A 52 7.61 -12.33 5.66
CA GLY A 52 8.23 -13.21 6.66
C GLY A 52 8.27 -12.69 8.10
N GLY A 53 8.01 -11.38 8.34
CA GLY A 53 8.27 -10.71 9.63
C GLY A 53 7.25 -10.93 10.74
N SER A 54 6.19 -11.68 10.55
CA SER A 54 5.12 -11.85 11.54
C SER A 54 5.16 -13.16 12.33
N PHE A 55 6.22 -13.97 12.21
CA PHE A 55 6.36 -15.18 13.01
C PHE A 55 7.67 -15.21 13.81
N TYR A 56 7.62 -14.66 15.02
CA TYR A 56 8.63 -14.93 16.05
C TYR A 56 8.44 -16.35 16.59
N GLY A 57 9.49 -17.17 16.49
CA GLY A 57 9.61 -18.35 17.34
C GLY A 57 10.24 -19.59 16.69
N GLY A 58 11.49 -19.86 16.98
CA GLY A 58 12.06 -21.19 17.00
C GLY A 58 13.14 -21.49 15.98
N MET A 59 14.39 -21.40 16.42
CA MET A 59 15.52 -22.03 15.73
C MET A 59 15.33 -23.54 15.66
N SER A 60 15.50 -24.10 14.47
CA SER A 60 15.67 -25.54 14.29
C SER A 60 16.44 -25.87 13.02
N TYR A 61 17.33 -26.81 13.13
CA TYR A 61 18.38 -27.18 12.21
C TYR A 61 17.92 -27.93 10.95
N GLY A 62 18.44 -27.55 9.79
CA GLY A 62 18.91 -28.57 8.83
C GLY A 62 18.07 -28.90 7.61
N ARG A 63 16.87 -28.31 7.34
CA ARG A 63 16.16 -28.48 6.06
C ARG A 63 15.87 -27.14 5.40
N LEU A 64 16.21 -27.02 4.13
CA LEU A 64 16.04 -25.81 3.31
C LEU A 64 14.58 -25.55 2.92
N LEU A 65 13.81 -26.62 2.76
CA LEU A 65 12.37 -26.57 2.54
C LEU A 65 11.66 -27.40 3.61
N PRO A 66 10.44 -27.03 3.99
CA PRO A 66 9.63 -27.88 4.86
C PRO A 66 9.54 -29.28 4.23
N ALA A 67 9.39 -30.30 5.07
CA ALA A 67 9.13 -31.66 4.59
C ALA A 67 7.70 -31.73 4.02
N SER A 68 7.44 -31.00 2.95
CA SER A 68 6.20 -31.09 2.21
C SER A 68 6.36 -32.15 1.11
N HIS A 69 5.27 -32.75 0.72
CA HIS A 69 5.19 -33.75 -0.33
C HIS A 69 5.37 -33.14 -1.74
N ARG A 70 5.57 -31.81 -1.84
CA ARG A 70 5.76 -31.12 -3.11
C ARG A 70 7.23 -31.12 -3.52
N TYR A 71 7.51 -31.82 -4.57
CA TYR A 71 8.80 -31.82 -5.24
C TYR A 71 8.76 -30.81 -6.39
N TYR A 72 9.51 -29.72 -6.24
CA TYR A 72 9.70 -28.77 -7.34
C TYR A 72 10.71 -29.32 -8.34
N SER A 73 10.24 -29.83 -9.45
CA SER A 73 11.13 -30.18 -10.56
C SER A 73 11.81 -28.92 -11.08
N ASN A 74 13.14 -28.95 -11.20
CA ASN A 74 13.90 -27.80 -11.70
C ASN A 74 13.48 -27.35 -13.10
N SER A 75 12.96 -28.26 -13.92
CA SER A 75 12.57 -28.02 -15.31
C SER A 75 11.07 -27.80 -15.49
N GLN A 76 10.27 -27.97 -14.44
CA GLN A 76 8.83 -27.73 -14.55
C GLN A 76 8.56 -26.23 -14.68
N VAL A 77 7.75 -25.85 -15.67
CA VAL A 77 7.35 -24.47 -15.93
C VAL A 77 6.10 -24.14 -15.13
N TYR A 78 6.18 -23.11 -14.29
CA TYR A 78 5.10 -22.64 -13.40
C TYR A 78 4.38 -21.42 -13.95
N ALA A 79 5.10 -20.58 -14.70
CA ALA A 79 4.53 -19.50 -15.47
C ALA A 79 5.35 -19.20 -16.71
N THR A 80 4.74 -18.51 -17.67
CA THR A 80 5.42 -17.94 -18.83
C THR A 80 5.14 -16.45 -18.93
N VAL A 81 6.15 -15.69 -19.35
CA VAL A 81 6.06 -14.26 -19.66
C VAL A 81 6.55 -14.09 -21.10
N GLY A 82 5.62 -14.14 -22.05
CA GLY A 82 5.97 -14.24 -23.46
C GLY A 82 6.83 -15.50 -23.74
N ASP A 83 8.06 -15.29 -24.19
CA ASP A 83 9.04 -16.33 -24.52
C ASP A 83 9.88 -16.79 -23.31
N THR A 84 9.67 -16.25 -22.13
CA THR A 84 10.45 -16.55 -20.91
C THR A 84 9.68 -17.50 -20.01
N ASP A 85 10.28 -18.65 -19.71
CA ASP A 85 9.76 -19.63 -18.76
C ASP A 85 10.23 -19.30 -17.34
N ILE A 86 9.30 -19.33 -16.38
CA ILE A 86 9.58 -19.31 -14.94
C ILE A 86 9.43 -20.73 -14.42
N THR A 87 10.56 -21.29 -13.98
CA THR A 87 10.69 -22.71 -13.65
C THR A 87 10.72 -22.97 -12.14
N GLY A 88 10.57 -24.22 -11.75
CA GLY A 88 10.75 -24.64 -10.36
C GLY A 88 12.13 -24.32 -9.79
N LYS A 89 13.17 -24.22 -10.63
CA LYS A 89 14.50 -23.75 -10.22
C LYS A 89 14.48 -22.28 -9.80
N ASP A 90 13.75 -21.45 -10.54
CA ASP A 90 13.64 -20.01 -10.25
C ASP A 90 12.88 -19.79 -8.95
N ILE A 91 11.75 -20.49 -8.76
CA ILE A 91 10.98 -20.47 -7.51
C ILE A 91 11.84 -20.89 -6.32
N LYS A 92 12.58 -21.99 -6.41
CA LYS A 92 13.48 -22.44 -5.35
C LYS A 92 14.50 -21.39 -4.98
N SER A 93 15.08 -20.69 -5.97
CA SER A 93 16.12 -19.68 -5.76
C SER A 93 15.67 -18.52 -4.87
N VAL A 94 14.38 -18.26 -4.80
CA VAL A 94 13.77 -17.19 -3.96
C VAL A 94 13.12 -17.73 -2.68
N MET A 95 12.55 -18.94 -2.72
CA MET A 95 11.87 -19.53 -1.57
C MET A 95 12.83 -20.11 -0.52
N GLU A 96 13.86 -20.84 -0.96
CA GLU A 96 14.80 -21.52 -0.05
C GLU A 96 15.50 -20.57 0.93
N PRO A 97 16.01 -19.39 0.52
CA PRO A 97 16.55 -18.41 1.45
C PRO A 97 15.53 -17.94 2.50
N ILE A 98 14.29 -17.64 2.06
CA ILE A 98 13.22 -17.18 2.97
C ILE A 98 12.91 -18.24 4.02
N PHE A 99 12.74 -19.49 3.61
CA PHE A 99 12.46 -20.57 4.55
C PHE A 99 13.62 -20.82 5.52
N TYR A 100 14.84 -20.67 5.05
CA TYR A 100 16.02 -20.80 5.90
C TYR A 100 16.07 -19.70 6.98
N SER A 101 15.86 -18.42 6.59
CA SER A 101 15.94 -17.29 7.53
C SER A 101 14.84 -17.33 8.58
N ASN A 102 13.65 -17.78 8.21
CA ASN A 102 12.50 -17.80 9.09
C ASN A 102 12.38 -19.09 9.93
N GLY A 103 13.31 -20.04 9.77
CA GLY A 103 13.27 -21.32 10.50
C GLY A 103 11.97 -22.12 10.25
N LEU A 104 11.35 -21.92 9.08
CA LEU A 104 10.00 -22.39 8.76
C LEU A 104 9.97 -23.90 8.46
N GLN A 105 10.34 -24.74 9.42
CA GLN A 105 10.39 -26.19 9.25
C GLN A 105 9.03 -26.90 9.40
N LYS A 106 7.97 -26.18 9.81
CA LYS A 106 6.66 -26.77 10.10
C LYS A 106 5.52 -25.97 9.47
N LEU A 107 5.70 -25.55 8.22
CA LEU A 107 4.59 -24.93 7.49
C LEU A 107 3.57 -25.97 7.09
N THR A 108 2.31 -25.59 7.17
CA THR A 108 1.21 -26.35 6.56
C THR A 108 1.26 -26.26 5.04
N ASP A 109 0.68 -27.22 4.34
CA ASP A 109 0.60 -27.19 2.87
C ASP A 109 -0.07 -25.91 2.36
N SER A 110 -1.05 -25.39 3.07
CA SER A 110 -1.70 -24.11 2.74
C SER A 110 -0.74 -22.92 2.83
N GLN A 111 0.09 -22.85 3.88
CA GLN A 111 1.10 -21.80 4.03
C GLN A 111 2.17 -21.89 2.93
N ILE A 112 2.62 -23.10 2.62
CA ILE A 112 3.58 -23.34 1.53
C ILE A 112 3.00 -22.87 0.19
N SER A 113 1.74 -23.21 -0.09
CA SER A 113 1.04 -22.78 -1.31
C SER A 113 0.92 -21.27 -1.40
N THR A 114 0.68 -20.58 -0.28
CA THR A 114 0.63 -19.11 -0.24
C THR A 114 2.00 -18.51 -0.58
N TYR A 115 3.08 -19.00 0.04
CA TYR A 115 4.45 -18.55 -0.28
C TYR A 115 4.80 -18.81 -1.74
N GLU A 116 4.46 -19.99 -2.26
CA GLU A 116 4.70 -20.36 -3.66
C GLU A 116 4.01 -19.38 -4.62
N SER A 117 2.73 -19.12 -4.40
CA SER A 117 1.97 -18.19 -5.23
C SER A 117 2.56 -16.78 -5.18
N THR A 118 2.93 -16.31 -3.98
CA THR A 118 3.53 -14.98 -3.80
C THR A 118 4.91 -14.87 -4.50
N MET A 119 5.74 -15.90 -4.38
CA MET A 119 7.05 -15.90 -5.01
C MET A 119 6.97 -16.07 -6.53
N LEU A 120 5.99 -16.83 -7.00
CA LEU A 120 5.73 -16.96 -8.44
C LEU A 120 5.28 -15.61 -9.02
N GLU A 121 4.33 -14.93 -8.36
CA GLU A 121 3.88 -13.60 -8.76
C GLU A 121 5.04 -12.59 -8.75
N TYR A 122 5.89 -12.61 -7.73
CA TYR A 122 7.08 -11.78 -7.66
C TYR A 122 8.03 -11.99 -8.85
N LEU A 123 8.30 -13.25 -9.22
CA LEU A 123 9.16 -13.56 -10.36
C LEU A 123 8.53 -13.15 -11.70
N VAL A 124 7.21 -13.33 -11.84
CA VAL A 124 6.44 -12.87 -13.00
C VAL A 124 6.52 -11.34 -13.11
N ASN A 125 6.28 -10.63 -12.02
CA ASN A 125 6.31 -9.15 -11.99
C ASN A 125 7.68 -8.59 -12.36
N ILE A 126 8.77 -9.19 -11.82
CA ILE A 126 10.14 -8.79 -12.21
C ILE A 126 10.35 -8.97 -13.70
N GLU A 127 9.97 -10.12 -14.26
CA GLU A 127 10.22 -10.41 -15.68
C GLU A 127 9.39 -9.50 -16.59
N VAL A 128 8.11 -9.27 -16.26
CA VAL A 128 7.22 -8.38 -16.99
C VAL A 128 7.75 -6.94 -17.01
N LEU A 129 8.11 -6.41 -15.83
CA LEU A 129 8.64 -5.06 -15.69
C LEU A 129 10.01 -4.91 -16.35
N TYR A 130 10.87 -5.94 -16.26
CA TYR A 130 12.17 -5.92 -16.93
C TYR A 130 12.03 -5.89 -18.46
N LYS A 131 11.13 -6.69 -19.03
CA LYS A 131 10.86 -6.67 -20.48
C LYS A 131 10.39 -5.29 -20.91
N GLU A 132 9.45 -4.71 -20.20
CA GLU A 132 8.94 -3.37 -20.50
C GLU A 132 10.01 -2.29 -20.34
N ALA A 133 10.79 -2.34 -19.27
CA ALA A 133 11.90 -1.41 -19.04
C ALA A 133 12.92 -1.48 -20.19
N LYS A 134 13.22 -2.68 -20.68
CA LYS A 134 14.11 -2.89 -21.82
C LYS A 134 13.54 -2.33 -23.12
N ASP A 135 12.26 -2.59 -23.40
CA ASP A 135 11.57 -2.08 -24.57
C ASP A 135 11.48 -0.55 -24.55
N SER A 136 11.42 0.05 -23.37
CA SER A 136 11.39 1.48 -23.11
C SER A 136 12.78 2.12 -23.00
N ASN A 137 13.87 1.37 -23.27
CA ASN A 137 15.26 1.83 -23.17
C ASN A 137 15.64 2.37 -21.77
N VAL A 138 15.06 1.83 -20.73
CA VAL A 138 15.47 2.14 -19.35
C VAL A 138 16.78 1.42 -19.05
N GLU A 139 17.77 2.18 -18.61
CA GLU A 139 19.10 1.66 -18.28
C GLU A 139 19.43 1.88 -16.81
N VAL A 140 20.21 0.95 -16.26
CA VAL A 140 20.86 1.05 -14.95
C VAL A 140 22.34 0.82 -15.13
N THR A 141 23.17 1.56 -14.38
CA THR A 141 24.63 1.43 -14.48
C THR A 141 25.15 0.22 -13.71
N ASP A 142 26.33 -0.27 -14.08
CA ASP A 142 26.98 -1.34 -13.35
C ASP A 142 27.31 -0.93 -11.90
N ASP A 143 27.59 0.37 -11.66
CA ASP A 143 27.80 0.90 -10.30
C ASP A 143 26.53 0.77 -9.46
N GLN A 144 25.35 1.08 -10.01
CA GLN A 144 24.07 0.90 -9.31
C GLN A 144 23.80 -0.56 -8.98
N VAL A 145 24.12 -1.46 -9.91
CA VAL A 145 23.98 -2.92 -9.68
C VAL A 145 24.94 -3.38 -8.57
N ASN A 146 26.21 -2.92 -8.60
CA ASN A 146 27.20 -3.28 -7.58
C ASN A 146 26.84 -2.72 -6.20
N GLU A 147 26.39 -1.49 -6.08
CA GLU A 147 25.94 -0.90 -4.80
C GLU A 147 24.80 -1.71 -4.18
N ASN A 148 23.81 -2.08 -5.01
CA ASN A 148 22.71 -2.93 -4.54
C ASN A 148 23.16 -4.36 -4.21
N TYR A 149 24.13 -4.89 -4.94
CA TYR A 149 24.71 -6.17 -4.64
C TYR A 149 25.39 -6.16 -3.26
N GLU A 150 26.27 -5.22 -2.98
CA GLU A 150 26.94 -5.07 -1.68
C GLU A 150 25.94 -4.92 -0.53
N THR A 151 24.90 -4.11 -0.75
CA THR A 151 23.82 -3.95 0.22
C THR A 151 23.09 -5.28 0.47
N THR A 152 22.83 -6.04 -0.59
CA THR A 152 22.17 -7.34 -0.52
C THR A 152 23.04 -8.35 0.23
N ILE A 153 24.34 -8.40 -0.05
CA ILE A 153 25.30 -9.28 0.65
C ILE A 153 25.40 -8.91 2.13
N SER A 154 25.46 -7.62 2.46
CA SER A 154 25.44 -7.15 3.86
C SER A 154 24.18 -7.59 4.61
N ASN A 155 23.02 -7.50 3.97
CA ASN A 155 21.75 -7.95 4.53
C ASN A 155 21.71 -9.48 4.69
N ILE A 156 22.23 -10.22 3.70
CA ILE A 156 22.36 -11.66 3.76
C ILE A 156 23.22 -12.06 4.96
N ASN A 157 24.38 -11.45 5.13
CA ASN A 157 25.28 -11.74 6.24
C ASN A 157 24.61 -11.50 7.59
N SER A 158 23.90 -10.38 7.74
CA SER A 158 23.23 -10.03 9.00
C SER A 158 21.99 -10.88 9.29
N GLN A 159 21.21 -11.22 8.27
CA GLN A 159 19.93 -11.93 8.41
C GLN A 159 20.11 -13.45 8.52
N TYR A 160 21.03 -14.02 7.75
CA TYR A 160 21.21 -15.47 7.67
C TYR A 160 22.38 -15.97 8.52
N ASN A 161 23.23 -15.08 9.00
CA ASN A 161 24.49 -15.42 9.68
C ASN A 161 25.37 -16.36 8.84
N LEU A 162 25.41 -16.12 7.54
CA LEU A 162 26.21 -16.84 6.54
C LEU A 162 27.14 -15.85 5.84
N SER A 163 28.35 -16.29 5.52
CA SER A 163 29.19 -15.59 4.56
C SER A 163 28.57 -15.67 3.15
N GLU A 164 29.00 -14.81 2.25
CA GLU A 164 28.59 -14.81 0.85
C GLU A 164 28.84 -16.18 0.18
N GLU A 165 30.04 -16.74 0.38
CA GLU A 165 30.42 -18.07 -0.16
C GLU A 165 29.49 -19.17 0.38
N GLU A 166 29.23 -19.17 1.69
CA GLU A 166 28.33 -20.14 2.32
C GLU A 166 26.89 -20.00 1.78
N TYR A 167 26.41 -18.76 1.61
CA TYR A 167 25.10 -18.49 1.05
C TYR A 167 24.98 -19.01 -0.38
N PHE A 168 25.94 -18.69 -1.26
CA PHE A 168 25.92 -19.14 -2.64
C PHE A 168 26.00 -20.65 -2.77
N LYS A 169 26.88 -21.29 -2.01
CA LYS A 169 26.97 -22.72 -1.95
C LYS A 169 25.69 -23.39 -1.45
N LYS A 170 25.10 -22.83 -0.40
CA LYS A 170 23.90 -23.38 0.24
C LYS A 170 22.68 -23.35 -0.67
N PHE A 171 22.47 -22.25 -1.39
CA PHE A 171 21.30 -22.03 -2.24
C PHE A 171 21.57 -22.23 -3.74
N ASN A 172 22.73 -22.78 -4.09
CA ASN A 172 23.16 -23.03 -5.47
C ASN A 172 23.00 -21.77 -6.36
N LEU A 173 23.43 -20.62 -5.83
CA LEU A 173 23.46 -19.32 -6.49
C LEU A 173 24.87 -18.95 -6.90
N THR A 174 25.01 -17.94 -7.73
CA THR A 174 26.29 -17.30 -8.08
C THR A 174 26.14 -15.80 -8.02
N GLU A 175 27.26 -15.09 -7.81
CA GLU A 175 27.33 -13.64 -7.87
C GLU A 175 26.67 -13.10 -9.16
N GLU A 176 27.04 -13.68 -10.31
CA GLU A 176 26.51 -13.26 -11.61
C GLU A 176 24.97 -13.35 -11.66
N LYS A 177 24.39 -14.47 -11.20
CA LYS A 177 22.93 -14.64 -11.18
C LYS A 177 22.25 -13.66 -10.22
N LEU A 178 22.85 -13.39 -9.07
CA LEU A 178 22.33 -12.42 -8.13
C LEU A 178 22.38 -11.01 -8.74
N LYS A 179 23.50 -10.62 -9.36
CA LYS A 179 23.62 -9.32 -10.06
C LYS A 179 22.66 -9.21 -11.24
N GLN A 180 22.45 -10.27 -12.02
CA GLN A 180 21.44 -10.28 -13.10
C GLN A 180 20.02 -10.05 -12.57
N ARG A 181 19.67 -10.70 -11.46
CA ARG A 181 18.37 -10.47 -10.83
C ARG A 181 18.24 -9.03 -10.32
N ILE A 182 19.24 -8.52 -9.60
CA ILE A 182 19.28 -7.13 -9.14
C ILE A 182 19.15 -6.16 -10.31
N LYS A 183 19.81 -6.41 -11.43
CA LYS A 183 19.67 -5.57 -12.63
C LYS A 183 18.24 -5.55 -13.16
N LYS A 184 17.58 -6.70 -13.24
CA LYS A 184 16.18 -6.80 -13.66
C LYS A 184 15.24 -6.03 -12.71
N GLU A 185 15.44 -6.22 -11.40
CA GLU A 185 14.68 -5.53 -10.36
C GLU A 185 14.84 -4.01 -10.44
N LEU A 186 16.07 -3.53 -10.58
CA LEU A 186 16.37 -2.10 -10.70
C LEU A 186 15.78 -1.47 -11.96
N MET A 187 15.91 -2.13 -13.11
CA MET A 187 15.34 -1.63 -14.36
C MET A 187 13.82 -1.57 -14.28
N GLY A 188 13.18 -2.64 -13.79
CA GLY A 188 11.73 -2.69 -13.64
C GLY A 188 11.21 -1.66 -12.64
N ALA A 189 11.89 -1.48 -11.51
CA ALA A 189 11.51 -0.48 -10.50
C ALA A 189 11.67 0.95 -11.02
N LYS A 190 12.75 1.24 -11.75
CA LYS A 190 12.96 2.55 -12.36
C LYS A 190 11.88 2.86 -13.39
N TYR A 191 11.55 1.90 -14.26
CA TYR A 191 10.47 2.05 -15.22
C TYR A 191 9.13 2.32 -14.52
N LEU A 192 8.80 1.51 -13.50
CA LEU A 192 7.55 1.63 -12.76
C LEU A 192 7.43 3.00 -12.08
N GLU A 193 8.51 3.50 -11.50
CA GLU A 193 8.55 4.83 -10.87
C GLU A 193 8.36 5.95 -11.90
N GLU A 194 9.09 5.91 -13.02
CA GLU A 194 8.98 6.91 -14.09
C GLU A 194 7.57 6.94 -14.69
N TYR A 195 6.97 5.77 -14.90
CA TYR A 195 5.62 5.64 -15.45
C TYR A 195 4.54 6.08 -14.46
N SER A 196 4.66 5.71 -13.20
CA SER A 196 3.61 5.96 -12.19
C SER A 196 3.71 7.31 -11.51
N ASN A 197 4.79 8.06 -11.74
CA ASN A 197 4.96 9.37 -11.12
C ASN A 197 3.77 10.30 -11.42
N VAL A 198 3.23 10.90 -10.36
CA VAL A 198 2.11 11.84 -10.43
C VAL A 198 2.60 13.21 -9.95
N SER A 199 2.52 14.20 -10.84
CA SER A 199 2.87 15.57 -10.48
C SER A 199 1.78 16.21 -9.60
N GLU A 200 2.17 17.25 -8.85
CA GLU A 200 1.21 18.03 -8.07
C GLU A 200 0.11 18.64 -8.96
N ASP A 201 0.46 19.10 -10.16
CA ASP A 201 -0.50 19.66 -11.12
C ASP A 201 -1.51 18.59 -11.58
N GLU A 202 -1.06 17.36 -11.81
CA GLU A 202 -1.95 16.25 -12.17
C GLU A 202 -2.90 15.90 -11.01
N ALA A 203 -2.37 15.82 -9.79
CA ALA A 203 -3.17 15.56 -8.61
C ALA A 203 -4.18 16.70 -8.36
N ARG A 204 -3.78 17.97 -8.53
CA ARG A 204 -4.66 19.14 -8.40
C ARG A 204 -5.76 19.11 -9.46
N ASN A 205 -5.44 18.79 -10.70
CA ASN A 205 -6.44 18.65 -11.77
C ASN A 205 -7.43 17.53 -11.48
N TYR A 206 -6.97 16.41 -10.90
CA TYR A 206 -7.86 15.32 -10.48
C TYR A 206 -8.78 15.77 -9.34
N PHE A 207 -8.23 16.41 -8.31
CA PHE A 207 -8.99 16.96 -7.18
C PHE A 207 -10.09 17.90 -7.64
N GLU A 208 -9.78 18.89 -8.49
CA GLU A 208 -10.75 19.87 -8.98
C GLU A 208 -11.88 19.22 -9.79
N LYS A 209 -11.57 18.18 -10.59
CA LYS A 209 -12.58 17.42 -11.35
C LYS A 209 -13.48 16.55 -10.46
N ASN A 210 -12.96 16.10 -9.32
CA ASN A 210 -13.64 15.19 -8.40
C ASN A 210 -13.92 15.85 -7.04
N LYS A 211 -14.07 17.17 -6.99
CA LYS A 211 -14.18 17.96 -5.76
C LYS A 211 -15.30 17.49 -4.82
N ASN A 212 -16.36 16.93 -5.38
CA ASN A 212 -17.47 16.41 -4.57
C ASN A 212 -17.08 15.18 -3.73
N ASP A 213 -16.06 14.40 -4.16
CA ASP A 213 -15.59 13.21 -3.44
C ASP A 213 -14.77 13.59 -2.19
N TYR A 214 -14.30 14.84 -2.14
CA TYR A 214 -13.53 15.42 -1.03
C TYR A 214 -14.38 16.25 -0.07
N LYS A 215 -15.70 16.18 -0.22
CA LYS A 215 -16.63 16.82 0.70
C LYS A 215 -16.72 16.01 1.99
N GLN A 216 -16.56 16.70 3.11
CA GLN A 216 -16.81 16.11 4.44
C GLN A 216 -18.11 16.63 5.02
N ILE A 217 -18.84 15.74 5.66
CA ILE A 217 -19.97 16.10 6.49
C ILE A 217 -19.68 15.76 7.95
N ARG A 218 -20.31 16.52 8.86
CA ARG A 218 -20.38 16.15 10.27
C ARG A 218 -21.77 15.63 10.55
N ALA A 219 -21.86 14.49 11.22
CA ALA A 219 -23.14 13.93 11.61
C ALA A 219 -23.13 13.49 13.06
N SER A 220 -24.31 13.45 13.65
CA SER A 220 -24.59 12.71 14.88
C SER A 220 -25.51 11.56 14.57
N HIS A 221 -25.34 10.45 15.29
CA HIS A 221 -26.23 9.30 15.16
C HIS A 221 -26.63 8.69 16.51
N ILE A 222 -27.71 7.91 16.47
CA ILE A 222 -28.15 7.07 17.55
C ILE A 222 -28.16 5.65 16.98
N LEU A 223 -27.46 4.72 17.61
CA LEU A 223 -27.40 3.32 17.23
C LEU A 223 -28.19 2.48 18.23
N ILE A 224 -29.16 1.73 17.76
CA ILE A 224 -29.75 0.63 18.50
C ILE A 224 -29.11 -0.66 17.98
N SER A 225 -28.21 -1.24 18.80
CA SER A 225 -27.31 -2.31 18.37
C SER A 225 -28.02 -3.66 18.25
N ASN A 226 -27.63 -4.44 17.22
CA ASN A 226 -27.99 -5.85 17.09
C ASN A 226 -26.97 -6.80 17.73
N TYR A 227 -26.07 -6.25 18.57
CA TYR A 227 -25.09 -7.02 19.34
C TYR A 227 -25.22 -6.72 20.83
N ASP A 228 -25.04 -7.75 21.66
CA ASP A 228 -25.02 -7.61 23.12
C ASP A 228 -23.64 -7.11 23.63
N SER A 229 -23.54 -6.91 24.94
CA SER A 229 -22.30 -6.43 25.61
C SER A 229 -21.10 -7.40 25.45
N ASN A 230 -21.31 -8.63 25.00
CA ASN A 230 -20.28 -9.62 24.70
C ASN A 230 -19.95 -9.68 23.20
N ASN A 231 -20.44 -8.71 22.41
CA ASN A 231 -20.29 -8.65 20.96
C ASN A 231 -20.88 -9.87 20.24
N LYS A 232 -21.94 -10.46 20.81
CA LYS A 232 -22.70 -11.55 20.20
C LYS A 232 -24.00 -11.01 19.60
N GLU A 233 -24.30 -11.44 18.39
CA GLU A 233 -25.54 -11.07 17.69
C GLU A 233 -26.78 -11.51 18.47
N VAL A 234 -27.75 -10.62 18.61
CA VAL A 234 -29.00 -10.90 19.31
C VAL A 234 -29.96 -11.74 18.47
N SER A 235 -30.99 -12.31 19.08
CA SER A 235 -32.01 -13.08 18.38
C SER A 235 -32.86 -12.24 17.43
N ASP A 236 -33.50 -12.86 16.46
CA ASP A 236 -34.33 -12.16 15.49
C ASP A 236 -35.54 -11.44 16.16
N ASP A 237 -36.12 -12.04 17.19
CA ASP A 237 -37.17 -11.35 17.98
C ASP A 237 -36.64 -10.08 18.63
N LYS A 238 -35.41 -10.10 19.12
CA LYS A 238 -34.76 -8.90 19.72
C LYS A 238 -34.40 -7.87 18.65
N LYS A 239 -34.02 -8.28 17.45
CA LYS A 239 -33.81 -7.33 16.34
C LYS A 239 -35.10 -6.61 15.97
N GLU A 240 -36.24 -7.28 15.95
CA GLU A 240 -37.55 -6.69 15.72
C GLU A 240 -37.91 -5.65 16.82
N GLU A 241 -37.63 -5.98 18.08
CA GLU A 241 -37.79 -5.06 19.20
C GLU A 241 -36.87 -3.83 19.04
N ASN A 242 -35.59 -4.05 18.72
CA ASN A 242 -34.61 -2.99 18.48
C ASN A 242 -35.04 -2.06 17.34
N LYS A 243 -35.62 -2.62 16.27
CA LYS A 243 -36.16 -1.84 15.17
C LYS A 243 -37.29 -0.93 15.62
N LYS A 244 -38.24 -1.46 16.40
CA LYS A 244 -39.36 -0.66 16.96
C LYS A 244 -38.82 0.45 17.86
N THR A 245 -37.88 0.15 18.73
CA THR A 245 -37.21 1.16 19.56
C THR A 245 -36.55 2.26 18.70
N ALA A 246 -35.84 1.88 17.63
CA ALA A 246 -35.23 2.86 16.73
C ALA A 246 -36.29 3.74 16.01
N GLU A 247 -37.43 3.17 15.62
CA GLU A 247 -38.54 3.90 15.00
C GLU A 247 -39.19 4.87 16.00
N GLU A 248 -39.36 4.48 17.27
CA GLU A 248 -39.86 5.34 18.35
C GLU A 248 -38.91 6.52 18.63
N VAL A 249 -37.59 6.23 18.74
CA VAL A 249 -36.56 7.28 18.95
C VAL A 249 -36.46 8.19 17.75
N LEU A 250 -36.57 7.68 16.52
CA LEU A 250 -36.64 8.53 15.32
C LEU A 250 -37.84 9.49 15.39
N LYS A 251 -39.01 9.00 15.81
CA LYS A 251 -40.18 9.82 15.95
C LYS A 251 -39.96 10.96 16.97
N LEU A 252 -39.42 10.65 18.16
CA LEU A 252 -39.06 11.64 19.17
C LEU A 252 -38.11 12.72 18.60
N ALA A 253 -37.09 12.30 17.87
CA ALA A 253 -36.14 13.21 17.24
C ALA A 253 -36.82 14.10 16.18
N LEU A 254 -37.74 13.57 15.37
CA LEU A 254 -38.49 14.32 14.35
C LEU A 254 -39.54 15.25 14.98
N ASP A 255 -40.10 14.89 16.14
CA ASP A 255 -41.06 15.72 16.91
C ASP A 255 -40.34 16.88 17.64
N GLY A 256 -38.98 16.92 17.58
CA GLY A 256 -38.17 18.06 18.04
C GLY A 256 -37.50 17.88 19.39
N GLU A 257 -37.48 16.66 19.95
CA GLU A 257 -36.68 16.38 21.14
C GLU A 257 -35.19 16.56 20.87
N ASP A 258 -34.42 16.92 21.90
CA ASP A 258 -33.00 17.17 21.75
C ASP A 258 -32.23 15.90 21.37
N PHE A 259 -31.68 15.92 20.17
CA PHE A 259 -31.00 14.76 19.58
C PHE A 259 -29.82 14.24 20.42
N ALA A 260 -29.09 15.17 21.06
CA ALA A 260 -27.94 14.77 21.89
C ALA A 260 -28.41 14.12 23.21
N THR A 261 -29.56 14.50 23.73
CA THR A 261 -30.18 13.86 24.88
C THR A 261 -30.68 12.45 24.51
N LEU A 262 -31.38 12.30 23.39
CA LEU A 262 -31.80 11.00 22.87
C LEU A 262 -30.59 10.07 22.60
N ALA A 263 -29.52 10.60 22.05
CA ALA A 263 -28.30 9.82 21.83
C ALA A 263 -27.69 9.31 23.14
N LYS A 264 -27.66 10.11 24.20
CA LYS A 264 -27.15 9.70 25.53
C LYS A 264 -28.01 8.65 26.19
N GLU A 265 -29.32 8.68 25.93
CA GLU A 265 -30.32 7.81 26.56
C GLU A 265 -30.44 6.45 25.84
N TYR A 266 -30.44 6.47 24.50
CA TYR A 266 -30.81 5.30 23.70
C TYR A 266 -29.67 4.71 22.89
N SER A 267 -28.54 5.44 22.65
CA SER A 267 -27.51 4.96 21.76
C SER A 267 -26.57 3.96 22.42
N ASP A 268 -26.38 2.81 21.76
CA ASP A 268 -25.38 1.80 22.12
C ASP A 268 -23.99 2.15 21.57
N ASP A 269 -23.85 3.21 20.77
CA ASP A 269 -22.57 3.63 20.21
C ASP A 269 -21.70 4.37 21.21
N SER A 270 -20.39 4.24 21.07
CA SER A 270 -19.41 4.93 21.94
C SER A 270 -19.50 6.47 21.90
N SER A 271 -20.05 7.04 20.81
CA SER A 271 -20.32 8.46 20.66
C SER A 271 -21.50 8.95 21.51
N ALA A 272 -22.31 8.06 22.11
CA ALA A 272 -23.49 8.39 22.91
C ALA A 272 -23.21 9.50 23.95
N SER A 273 -22.10 9.38 24.69
CA SER A 273 -21.71 10.35 25.72
C SER A 273 -21.43 11.75 25.17
N LYS A 274 -21.11 11.85 23.86
CA LYS A 274 -20.90 13.10 23.12
C LYS A 274 -22.13 13.52 22.31
N GLY A 275 -23.32 12.97 22.63
CA GLY A 275 -24.58 13.26 21.89
C GLY A 275 -24.61 12.64 20.50
N GLY A 276 -23.92 11.52 20.31
CA GLY A 276 -23.86 10.79 19.05
C GLY A 276 -22.94 11.40 18.00
N ASP A 277 -22.14 12.43 18.32
CA ASP A 277 -21.27 13.15 17.38
C ASP A 277 -20.12 12.28 16.87
N LEU A 278 -20.09 12.06 15.55
CA LEU A 278 -19.06 11.29 14.85
C LEU A 278 -17.90 12.15 14.33
N GLY A 279 -18.00 13.48 14.44
CA GLY A 279 -17.05 14.37 13.79
C GLY A 279 -17.29 14.48 12.28
N TYR A 280 -16.29 15.04 11.57
CA TYR A 280 -16.28 15.12 10.11
C TYR A 280 -15.76 13.85 9.48
N PHE A 281 -16.40 13.41 8.41
CA PHE A 281 -16.01 12.21 7.65
C PHE A 281 -16.36 12.35 6.17
N THR A 282 -15.66 11.63 5.31
CA THR A 282 -15.91 11.50 3.87
C THR A 282 -16.92 10.38 3.60
N GLN A 283 -17.41 10.29 2.36
CA GLN A 283 -18.45 9.32 2.00
C GLN A 283 -17.97 7.87 2.10
N ASP A 284 -16.70 7.61 1.93
CA ASP A 284 -16.07 6.28 1.92
C ASP A 284 -15.63 5.78 3.32
N GLU A 285 -15.59 6.67 4.31
CA GLU A 285 -15.22 6.30 5.69
C GLU A 285 -16.33 5.57 6.45
N MET A 286 -17.56 5.57 5.94
CA MET A 286 -18.70 4.92 6.58
C MET A 286 -19.34 3.85 5.67
N VAL A 287 -20.07 2.92 6.27
CA VAL A 287 -20.81 1.91 5.50
C VAL A 287 -21.81 2.56 4.55
N SER A 288 -21.95 2.02 3.35
CA SER A 288 -22.67 2.61 2.22
C SER A 288 -24.10 3.07 2.56
N ALA A 289 -24.86 2.29 3.35
CA ALA A 289 -26.23 2.64 3.72
C ALA A 289 -26.28 3.89 4.60
N PHE A 290 -25.36 3.99 5.57
CA PHE A 290 -25.22 5.15 6.47
C PHE A 290 -24.78 6.39 5.69
N SER A 291 -23.71 6.27 4.89
CA SER A 291 -23.19 7.37 4.07
C SER A 291 -24.22 7.95 3.13
N LYS A 292 -24.94 7.11 2.38
CA LYS A 292 -25.99 7.56 1.47
C LYS A 292 -27.08 8.37 2.19
N ALA A 293 -27.50 7.92 3.37
CA ALA A 293 -28.49 8.64 4.16
C ALA A 293 -27.93 9.97 4.67
N ALA A 294 -26.76 9.96 5.30
CA ALA A 294 -26.13 11.14 5.90
C ALA A 294 -25.80 12.23 4.86
N PHE A 295 -25.24 11.85 3.70
CA PHE A 295 -24.86 12.78 2.63
C PHE A 295 -26.07 13.33 1.86
N SER A 296 -27.23 12.68 1.91
CA SER A 296 -28.47 13.19 1.30
C SER A 296 -29.12 14.36 2.07
N LEU A 297 -28.70 14.58 3.32
CA LEU A 297 -29.28 15.58 4.19
C LEU A 297 -28.66 16.95 3.98
N LYS A 298 -29.46 18.00 4.25
CA LYS A 298 -28.96 19.37 4.52
C LYS A 298 -28.48 19.45 5.96
N THR A 299 -27.57 20.38 6.24
CA THR A 299 -27.15 20.66 7.61
C THR A 299 -28.32 21.01 8.50
N GLY A 300 -28.45 20.32 9.63
CA GLY A 300 -29.55 20.43 10.59
C GLY A 300 -30.66 19.40 10.38
N GLU A 301 -30.75 18.74 9.25
CA GLU A 301 -31.80 17.75 8.96
C GLU A 301 -31.52 16.39 9.62
N ILE A 302 -32.59 15.69 9.98
CA ILE A 302 -32.60 14.31 10.44
C ILE A 302 -33.14 13.45 9.29
N TYR A 303 -32.47 12.32 9.02
CA TYR A 303 -32.95 11.33 8.02
C TYR A 303 -34.29 10.76 8.48
N ASN A 304 -35.29 10.82 7.63
CA ASN A 304 -36.70 10.52 7.98
C ASN A 304 -37.02 9.02 8.02
N LYS A 305 -36.02 8.14 8.03
CA LYS A 305 -36.14 6.70 8.12
C LYS A 305 -35.02 6.15 8.98
N VAL A 306 -35.28 5.05 9.67
CA VAL A 306 -34.25 4.25 10.30
C VAL A 306 -33.35 3.63 9.22
N VAL A 307 -32.04 3.70 9.40
CA VAL A 307 -31.06 3.09 8.50
C VAL A 307 -30.54 1.79 9.12
N GLU A 308 -30.75 0.71 8.42
CA GLU A 308 -30.31 -0.62 8.85
C GLU A 308 -28.90 -0.92 8.29
N THR A 309 -28.02 -1.41 9.14
CA THR A 309 -26.68 -1.91 8.81
C THR A 309 -26.41 -3.23 9.53
N SER A 310 -25.25 -3.82 9.30
CA SER A 310 -24.81 -5.01 10.07
C SER A 310 -24.71 -4.74 11.58
N SER A 311 -24.46 -3.49 12.00
CA SER A 311 -24.34 -3.11 13.42
C SER A 311 -25.68 -2.96 14.12
N GLY A 312 -26.77 -2.71 13.40
CA GLY A 312 -28.09 -2.44 13.94
C GLY A 312 -28.81 -1.32 13.20
N TYR A 313 -29.59 -0.55 13.94
CA TYR A 313 -30.49 0.48 13.43
C TYR A 313 -30.00 1.87 13.82
N HIS A 314 -29.83 2.75 12.83
CA HIS A 314 -29.29 4.10 13.01
C HIS A 314 -30.34 5.16 12.75
N ILE A 315 -30.38 6.17 13.63
CA ILE A 315 -31.04 7.46 13.42
C ILE A 315 -29.93 8.47 13.16
N ILE A 316 -30.01 9.26 12.08
CA ILE A 316 -28.90 10.07 11.58
C ILE A 316 -29.33 11.52 11.45
N LYS A 317 -28.51 12.44 12.00
CA LYS A 317 -28.66 13.88 11.87
C LYS A 317 -27.41 14.49 11.30
N LYS A 318 -27.50 15.23 10.20
CA LYS A 318 -26.36 16.01 9.67
C LYS A 318 -26.20 17.28 10.47
N THR A 319 -25.02 17.53 11.03
CA THR A 319 -24.74 18.67 11.89
C THR A 319 -23.84 19.72 11.26
N GLY A 320 -23.15 19.38 10.16
CA GLY A 320 -22.29 20.30 9.42
C GLY A 320 -21.79 19.71 8.11
N GLU A 321 -21.17 20.56 7.31
CA GLU A 321 -20.41 20.16 6.13
C GLU A 321 -19.24 21.12 5.92
N LYS A 322 -18.18 20.64 5.29
CA LYS A 322 -17.04 21.41 4.82
C LYS A 322 -16.43 20.76 3.60
N ASP A 323 -15.85 21.56 2.73
CA ASP A 323 -14.98 21.06 1.67
C ASP A 323 -13.59 20.86 2.26
N GLN A 324 -12.87 19.83 1.78
CA GLN A 324 -11.44 19.70 2.05
C GLN A 324 -10.67 20.58 1.08
N ASP A 325 -9.56 21.15 1.54
CA ASP A 325 -8.64 21.83 0.66
C ASP A 325 -7.67 20.83 0.02
N PHE A 326 -7.20 21.14 -1.19
CA PHE A 326 -6.26 20.29 -1.91
C PHE A 326 -5.00 19.98 -1.07
N ASP A 327 -4.50 20.98 -0.34
CA ASP A 327 -3.29 20.84 0.48
C ASP A 327 -3.46 19.84 1.64
N ASP A 328 -4.69 19.65 2.11
CA ASP A 328 -5.02 18.66 3.16
C ASP A 328 -4.93 17.21 2.65
N VAL A 329 -5.23 16.98 1.37
CA VAL A 329 -5.34 15.64 0.77
C VAL A 329 -4.23 15.32 -0.23
N LYS A 330 -3.42 16.30 -0.61
CA LYS A 330 -2.46 16.22 -1.71
C LYS A 330 -1.57 14.98 -1.67
N ASP A 331 -0.90 14.75 -0.54
CA ASP A 331 0.10 13.67 -0.43
C ASP A 331 -0.54 12.28 -0.53
N ASP A 332 -1.73 12.11 0.03
CA ASP A 332 -2.46 10.84 -0.03
C ASP A 332 -3.12 10.64 -1.40
N LEU A 333 -3.59 11.72 -2.02
CA LEU A 333 -4.11 11.70 -3.38
C LEU A 333 -3.03 11.32 -4.38
N ILE A 334 -1.83 11.91 -4.30
CA ILE A 334 -0.69 11.56 -5.16
C ILE A 334 -0.38 10.06 -5.04
N LYS A 335 -0.26 9.53 -3.82
CA LYS A 335 0.00 8.09 -3.59
C LYS A 335 -1.11 7.20 -4.16
N THR A 336 -2.37 7.61 -4.01
CA THR A 336 -3.53 6.87 -4.53
C THR A 336 -3.51 6.82 -6.05
N LEU A 337 -3.23 7.96 -6.71
CA LEU A 337 -3.12 8.04 -8.16
C LEU A 337 -1.90 7.25 -8.68
N GLU A 338 -0.74 7.34 -8.02
CA GLU A 338 0.44 6.52 -8.33
C GLU A 338 0.12 5.03 -8.25
N SER A 339 -0.51 4.58 -7.16
CA SER A 339 -0.93 3.18 -6.99
C SER A 339 -1.93 2.73 -8.06
N THR A 340 -2.87 3.58 -8.43
CA THR A 340 -3.84 3.30 -9.48
C THR A 340 -3.16 3.15 -10.84
N LYS A 341 -2.21 4.04 -11.19
CA LYS A 341 -1.39 3.93 -12.40
C LYS A 341 -0.59 2.63 -12.42
N GLN A 342 0.05 2.27 -11.30
CA GLN A 342 0.82 1.03 -11.18
C GLN A 342 -0.04 -0.21 -11.40
N ASN A 343 -1.21 -0.27 -10.76
CA ASN A 343 -2.12 -1.40 -10.90
C ASN A 343 -2.63 -1.54 -12.35
N THR A 344 -3.01 -0.44 -12.98
CA THR A 344 -3.44 -0.43 -14.39
C THR A 344 -2.32 -0.88 -15.30
N LEU A 345 -1.11 -0.32 -15.12
CA LEU A 345 0.07 -0.73 -15.88
C LEU A 345 0.32 -2.24 -15.77
N MET A 346 0.31 -2.79 -14.56
CA MET A 346 0.57 -4.21 -14.39
C MET A 346 -0.46 -5.09 -15.11
N GLN A 347 -1.74 -4.73 -15.09
CA GLN A 347 -2.79 -5.43 -15.84
C GLN A 347 -2.53 -5.38 -17.37
N ASP A 348 -2.17 -4.20 -17.88
CA ASP A 348 -1.86 -4.01 -19.30
C ASP A 348 -0.62 -4.82 -19.73
N LEU A 349 0.42 -4.83 -18.88
CA LEU A 349 1.65 -5.56 -19.15
C LEU A 349 1.46 -7.08 -19.08
N TYR A 350 0.63 -7.59 -18.17
CA TYR A 350 0.26 -9.00 -18.12
C TYR A 350 -0.42 -9.44 -19.44
N THR A 351 -1.26 -8.57 -19.98
CA THR A 351 -1.89 -8.81 -21.28
C THR A 351 -0.88 -8.70 -22.44
N LYS A 352 -0.05 -7.64 -22.44
CA LYS A 352 0.94 -7.38 -23.49
C LYS A 352 1.93 -8.53 -23.66
N TYR A 353 2.39 -9.09 -22.54
CA TYR A 353 3.40 -10.16 -22.53
C TYR A 353 2.80 -11.57 -22.41
N ASP A 354 1.49 -11.73 -22.64
CA ASP A 354 0.78 -13.03 -22.58
C ASP A 354 1.20 -13.86 -21.37
N VAL A 355 1.02 -13.28 -20.17
CA VAL A 355 1.38 -13.95 -18.93
C VAL A 355 0.46 -15.12 -18.68
N GLN A 356 1.04 -16.33 -18.58
CA GLN A 356 0.29 -17.55 -18.28
C GLN A 356 0.82 -18.16 -16.97
N ILE A 357 -0.03 -18.23 -15.95
CA ILE A 357 0.26 -18.93 -14.69
C ILE A 357 -0.37 -20.32 -14.79
N LYS A 358 0.45 -21.36 -14.68
CA LYS A 358 0.00 -22.76 -14.79
C LYS A 358 -0.54 -23.19 -13.43
N ASN A 359 -1.84 -23.43 -13.36
CA ASN A 359 -2.48 -24.06 -12.19
C ASN A 359 -1.88 -25.46 -12.01
N GLN A 360 -1.53 -25.78 -10.77
CA GLN A 360 -0.93 -27.07 -10.37
C GLN A 360 -1.88 -27.87 -9.49
#